data_29516613cbcf90985fdf2b59d70e43db
#
_entry.id   29516613cbcf90985fdf2b59d70e43db
#
_cell.length_a   1.000
_cell.length_b   1.000
_cell.length_c   1.000
_cell.angle_alpha   90.00
_cell.angle_beta   90.00
_cell.angle_gamma   90.00
#
_symmetry.space_group_name_H-M   'P 1'
#
loop_
_entity.id
_entity.type
_entity.pdbx_description
1 polymer ?
#
loop_
_entity_poly.entity_id
_entity_poly.type
_entity_poly.pdbx_seq_one_letter_code
_entity_poly.pdbx_strand_id
1 'polypeptide(L)'
;TGTIMEISSQTGLLALNASIEAARAGEAGRGFAVVATEIGSLADQTSKAIKDIGTIVDAVNAAVSNMAECLEETTGFLENTVLTEYKEFEQVSEQYQEDADTFKTSMNDVSDAMAGSCQFYRRDCTGA
;
A
#
# COMPACT_ATOMS: atom_id res chain seq x y z
N THR A 1 -20.72 17.47 -1.83
CA THR A 1 -21.45 17.56 -0.52
C THR A 1 -22.08 18.95 -0.33
N GLY A 2 -21.41 20.05 -0.71
CA GLY A 2 -21.91 21.42 -0.50
C GLY A 2 -23.30 21.69 -1.10
N THR A 3 -23.48 21.37 -2.38
CA THR A 3 -24.74 21.60 -3.10
C THR A 3 -25.94 20.86 -2.48
N ILE A 4 -25.75 19.62 -2.03
CA ILE A 4 -26.84 18.84 -1.44
C ILE A 4 -27.20 19.40 -0.05
N MET A 5 -26.22 19.87 0.70
CA MET A 5 -26.45 20.53 2.01
C MET A 5 -27.23 21.83 1.85
N GLU A 6 -26.95 22.59 0.79
CA GLU A 6 -27.70 23.82 0.45
C GLU A 6 -29.16 23.50 0.05
N ILE A 7 -29.37 22.47 -0.79
CA ILE A 7 -30.72 21.99 -1.16
C ILE A 7 -31.49 21.52 0.08
N SER A 8 -30.88 20.77 0.98
CA SER A 8 -31.50 20.33 2.23
C SER A 8 -31.90 21.53 3.11
N SER A 9 -31.03 22.51 3.24
CA SER A 9 -31.33 23.76 4.00
C SER A 9 -32.49 24.51 3.39
N GLN A 10 -32.51 24.67 2.06
CA GLN A 10 -33.60 25.34 1.34
C GLN A 10 -34.92 24.55 1.48
N THR A 11 -34.87 23.24 1.42
CA THR A 11 -36.03 22.37 1.63
C THR A 11 -36.60 22.51 3.03
N GLY A 12 -35.75 22.59 4.05
CA GLY A 12 -36.14 22.86 5.44
C GLY A 12 -36.84 24.20 5.61
N LEU A 13 -36.30 25.26 4.97
CA LEU A 13 -36.95 26.58 4.98
C LEU A 13 -38.31 26.56 4.27
N LEU A 14 -38.44 25.87 3.14
CA LEU A 14 -39.71 25.71 2.44
C LEU A 14 -40.74 24.96 3.30
N ALA A 15 -40.30 23.87 3.99
CA ALA A 15 -41.14 23.13 4.90
C ALA A 15 -41.64 24.00 6.08
N LEU A 16 -40.77 24.83 6.64
CA LEU A 16 -41.14 25.78 7.69
C LEU A 16 -42.18 26.79 7.21
N ASN A 17 -41.98 27.39 6.04
CA ASN A 17 -42.95 28.32 5.45
C ASN A 17 -44.30 27.63 5.19
N ALA A 18 -44.30 26.40 4.67
CA ALA A 18 -45.51 25.61 4.47
C ALA A 18 -46.23 25.30 5.78
N SER A 19 -45.49 24.99 6.86
CA SER A 19 -46.06 24.78 8.20
C SER A 19 -46.73 26.01 8.76
N ILE A 20 -46.12 27.18 8.54
CA ILE A 20 -46.69 28.48 8.97
C ILE A 20 -48.00 28.75 8.22
N GLU A 21 -48.02 28.57 6.90
CA GLU A 21 -49.24 28.81 6.10
C GLU A 21 -50.34 27.77 6.38
N ALA A 22 -49.96 26.52 6.66
CA ALA A 22 -50.90 25.52 7.11
C ALA A 22 -51.54 25.89 8.46
N ALA A 23 -50.79 26.41 9.40
CA ALA A 23 -51.31 26.89 10.67
C ALA A 23 -52.28 28.10 10.48
N ARG A 24 -51.97 28.96 9.51
CA ARG A 24 -52.81 30.09 9.16
C ARG A 24 -54.18 29.69 8.57
N ALA A 25 -54.22 28.57 7.89
CA ALA A 25 -55.49 27.98 7.34
C ALA A 25 -56.35 27.27 8.40
N GLY A 26 -55.91 27.14 9.64
CA GLY A 26 -56.64 26.52 10.75
C GLY A 26 -56.99 25.07 10.50
N GLU A 27 -58.22 24.67 10.76
CA GLU A 27 -58.67 23.27 10.59
C GLU A 27 -58.49 22.74 9.14
N ALA A 28 -58.64 23.57 8.11
CA ALA A 28 -58.41 23.19 6.74
C ALA A 28 -56.96 22.89 6.40
N GLY A 29 -56.01 23.44 7.16
CA GLY A 29 -54.56 23.27 6.98
C GLY A 29 -53.93 22.07 7.73
N ARG A 30 -54.67 21.36 8.60
CA ARG A 30 -54.10 20.34 9.47
C ARG A 30 -53.33 19.22 8.72
N GLY A 31 -53.86 18.77 7.62
CA GLY A 31 -53.19 17.74 6.78
C GLY A 31 -51.90 18.28 6.16
N PHE A 32 -51.91 19.51 5.72
CA PHE A 32 -50.71 20.18 5.16
C PHE A 32 -49.63 20.40 6.22
N ALA A 33 -50.03 20.73 7.46
CA ALA A 33 -49.07 20.93 8.57
C ALA A 33 -48.30 19.64 8.88
N VAL A 34 -48.97 18.47 8.84
CA VAL A 34 -48.30 17.19 9.05
C VAL A 34 -47.27 16.89 7.93
N VAL A 35 -47.65 17.11 6.69
CA VAL A 35 -46.76 16.92 5.54
C VAL A 35 -45.55 17.83 5.59
N ALA A 36 -45.78 19.11 5.91
CA ALA A 36 -44.72 20.10 6.02
C ALA A 36 -43.73 19.74 7.14
N THR A 37 -44.22 19.28 8.28
CA THR A 37 -43.37 18.79 9.39
C THR A 37 -42.51 17.58 8.95
N GLU A 38 -43.09 16.64 8.22
CA GLU A 38 -42.36 15.47 7.73
C GLU A 38 -41.28 15.87 6.71
N ILE A 39 -41.58 16.78 5.79
CA ILE A 39 -40.58 17.33 4.83
C ILE A 39 -39.43 18.03 5.60
N GLY A 40 -39.71 18.79 6.63
CA GLY A 40 -38.70 19.41 7.48
C GLY A 40 -37.80 18.38 8.15
N SER A 41 -38.40 17.33 8.70
CA SER A 41 -37.66 16.19 9.31
C SER A 41 -36.76 15.46 8.31
N LEU A 42 -37.26 15.24 7.06
CA LEU A 42 -36.46 14.64 6.00
C LEU A 42 -35.27 15.54 5.60
N ALA A 43 -35.46 16.84 5.54
CA ALA A 43 -34.40 17.79 5.23
C ALA A 43 -33.31 17.74 6.30
N ASP A 44 -33.67 17.70 7.58
CA ASP A 44 -32.71 17.58 8.70
C ASP A 44 -31.95 16.25 8.65
N GLN A 45 -32.64 15.13 8.41
CA GLN A 45 -32.02 13.82 8.26
C GLN A 45 -31.06 13.80 7.08
N THR A 46 -31.43 14.40 5.95
CA THR A 46 -30.56 14.51 4.78
C THR A 46 -29.30 15.32 5.10
N SER A 47 -29.44 16.45 5.78
CA SER A 47 -28.31 17.27 6.20
C SER A 47 -27.34 16.51 7.11
N LYS A 48 -27.88 15.70 8.03
CA LYS A 48 -27.05 14.84 8.90
C LYS A 48 -26.32 13.77 8.12
N ALA A 49 -27.01 13.05 7.24
CA ALA A 49 -26.42 12.01 6.40
C ALA A 49 -25.27 12.57 5.55
N ILE A 50 -25.40 13.77 5.01
CA ILE A 50 -24.35 14.41 4.22
C ILE A 50 -23.11 14.75 5.06
N LYS A 51 -23.28 15.17 6.30
CA LYS A 51 -22.17 15.39 7.23
C LYS A 51 -21.44 14.08 7.53
N ASP A 52 -22.18 13.01 7.76
CA ASP A 52 -21.62 11.69 8.02
C ASP A 52 -20.82 11.18 6.79
N ILE A 53 -21.37 11.36 5.58
CA ILE A 53 -20.67 11.06 4.33
C ILE A 53 -19.38 11.89 4.21
N GLY A 54 -19.42 13.18 4.56
CA GLY A 54 -18.23 14.05 4.56
C GLY A 54 -17.12 13.45 5.43
N THR A 55 -17.44 13.06 6.65
CA THR A 55 -16.49 12.42 7.58
C THR A 55 -15.90 11.11 7.02
N ILE A 56 -16.73 10.29 6.35
CA ILE A 56 -16.27 9.05 5.73
C ILE A 56 -15.32 9.36 4.56
N VAL A 57 -15.65 10.33 3.72
CA VAL A 57 -14.79 10.74 2.59
C VAL A 57 -13.43 11.25 3.09
N ASP A 58 -13.41 12.03 4.16
CA ASP A 58 -12.15 12.53 4.75
C ASP A 58 -11.31 11.36 5.31
N ALA A 59 -11.94 10.39 5.97
CA ALA A 59 -11.27 9.20 6.46
C ALA A 59 -10.70 8.32 5.32
N VAL A 60 -11.45 8.16 4.23
CA VAL A 60 -10.98 7.43 3.04
C VAL A 60 -9.79 8.15 2.39
N ASN A 61 -9.86 9.47 2.25
CA ASN A 61 -8.75 10.24 1.69
C ASN A 61 -7.48 10.12 2.55
N ALA A 62 -7.60 10.16 3.87
CA ALA A 62 -6.49 9.96 4.78
C ALA A 62 -5.89 8.53 4.64
N ALA A 63 -6.74 7.50 4.54
CA ALA A 63 -6.29 6.13 4.35
C ALA A 63 -5.56 5.93 3.01
N VAL A 64 -6.05 6.54 1.93
CA VAL A 64 -5.40 6.51 0.61
C VAL A 64 -4.03 7.21 0.66
N SER A 65 -3.95 8.37 1.35
CA SER A 65 -2.68 9.08 1.52
C SER A 65 -1.65 8.25 2.28
N ASN A 66 -2.05 7.63 3.39
CA ASN A 66 -1.16 6.74 4.16
C ASN A 66 -0.70 5.51 3.36
N MET A 67 -1.59 4.96 2.53
CA MET A 67 -1.24 3.85 1.64
C MET A 67 -0.21 4.27 0.58
N ALA A 68 -0.35 5.46 0.01
CA ALA A 68 0.63 6.01 -0.95
C ALA A 68 2.01 6.19 -0.31
N GLU A 69 2.07 6.71 0.92
CA GLU A 69 3.32 6.86 1.68
C GLU A 69 3.97 5.50 1.98
N CYS A 70 3.20 4.51 2.41
CA CYS A 70 3.70 3.15 2.65
C CYS A 70 4.24 2.48 1.38
N LEU A 71 3.62 2.73 0.21
CA LEU A 71 4.12 2.24 -1.07
C LEU A 71 5.45 2.90 -1.45
N GLU A 72 5.61 4.19 -1.21
CA GLU A 72 6.86 4.91 -1.46
C GLU A 72 8.00 4.38 -0.56
N GLU A 73 7.74 4.19 0.73
CA GLU A 73 8.70 3.56 1.65
C GLU A 73 9.08 2.14 1.23
N THR A 74 8.10 1.33 0.83
CA THR A 74 8.33 -0.05 0.37
C THR A 74 9.18 -0.07 -0.90
N THR A 75 8.88 0.81 -1.85
CA THR A 75 9.66 0.93 -3.10
C THR A 75 11.09 1.38 -2.80
N GLY A 76 11.26 2.36 -1.92
CA GLY A 76 12.58 2.81 -1.48
C GLY A 76 13.39 1.71 -0.78
N PHE A 77 12.75 0.87 0.04
CA PHE A 77 13.40 -0.30 0.65
C PHE A 77 13.84 -1.32 -0.41
N LEU A 78 13.00 -1.62 -1.39
CA LEU A 78 13.35 -2.55 -2.46
C LEU A 78 14.54 -2.04 -3.29
N GLU A 79 14.52 -0.76 -3.67
CA GLU A 79 15.59 -0.17 -4.50
C GLU A 79 16.92 0.00 -3.75
N ASN A 80 16.87 0.47 -2.52
CA ASN A 80 18.09 0.85 -1.78
C ASN A 80 18.68 -0.30 -0.97
N THR A 81 17.88 -1.29 -0.59
CA THR A 81 18.33 -2.40 0.25
C THR A 81 18.35 -3.69 -0.54
N VAL A 82 17.21 -4.17 -0.98
CA VAL A 82 17.11 -5.50 -1.57
C VAL A 82 17.91 -5.62 -2.87
N LEU A 83 17.79 -4.66 -3.79
CA LEU A 83 18.55 -4.70 -5.05
C LEU A 83 20.06 -4.52 -4.83
N THR A 84 20.47 -3.78 -3.80
CA THR A 84 21.87 -3.59 -3.46
C THR A 84 22.45 -4.89 -2.89
N GLU A 85 21.78 -5.53 -1.94
CA GLU A 85 22.20 -6.82 -1.38
C GLU A 85 22.23 -7.93 -2.42
N TYR A 86 21.30 -7.92 -3.38
CA TYR A 86 21.33 -8.86 -4.50
C TYR A 86 22.57 -8.71 -5.37
N LYS A 87 23.01 -7.49 -5.65
CA LYS A 87 24.26 -7.24 -6.40
C LYS A 87 25.50 -7.68 -5.64
N GLU A 88 25.54 -7.44 -4.33
CA GLU A 88 26.62 -7.93 -3.50
C GLU A 88 26.68 -9.45 -3.47
N PHE A 89 25.53 -10.12 -3.39
CA PHE A 89 25.44 -11.58 -3.45
C PHE A 89 25.91 -12.14 -4.79
N GLU A 90 25.59 -11.48 -5.91
CA GLU A 90 26.07 -11.85 -7.24
C GLU A 90 27.60 -11.77 -7.32
N GLN A 91 28.20 -10.70 -6.82
CA GLN A 91 29.68 -10.55 -6.76
C GLN A 91 30.34 -11.63 -5.91
N VAL A 92 29.78 -11.96 -4.74
CA VAL A 92 30.28 -13.04 -3.88
C VAL A 92 30.16 -14.39 -4.57
N SER A 93 29.09 -14.63 -5.33
CA SER A 93 28.92 -15.87 -6.10
C SER A 93 29.97 -16.02 -7.21
N GLU A 94 30.30 -14.93 -7.91
CA GLU A 94 31.38 -14.92 -8.91
C GLU A 94 32.73 -15.21 -8.26
N GLN A 95 33.02 -14.60 -7.11
CA GLN A 95 34.25 -14.84 -6.37
C GLN A 95 34.41 -16.31 -5.94
N TYR A 96 33.34 -16.93 -5.45
CA TYR A 96 33.36 -18.36 -5.11
C TYR A 96 33.67 -19.25 -6.31
N GLN A 97 33.20 -18.88 -7.47
CA GLN A 97 33.48 -19.63 -8.72
C GLN A 97 34.96 -19.53 -9.11
N GLU A 98 35.54 -18.35 -9.00
CA GLU A 98 36.95 -18.09 -9.27
C GLU A 98 37.87 -18.82 -8.25
N ASP A 99 37.50 -18.79 -6.96
CA ASP A 99 38.20 -19.50 -5.90
C ASP A 99 38.15 -21.03 -6.12
N ALA A 100 37.02 -21.58 -6.56
CA ALA A 100 36.85 -22.99 -6.88
C ALA A 100 37.76 -23.45 -8.05
N ASP A 101 37.87 -22.64 -9.10
CA ASP A 101 38.72 -22.88 -10.25
C ASP A 101 40.21 -22.78 -9.86
N THR A 102 40.57 -21.82 -9.03
CA THR A 102 41.92 -21.68 -8.46
C THR A 102 42.30 -22.92 -7.61
N PHE A 103 41.36 -23.38 -6.74
CA PHE A 103 41.55 -24.56 -5.93
C PHE A 103 41.73 -25.80 -6.79
N LYS A 104 40.90 -25.97 -7.83
CA LYS A 104 41.01 -27.10 -8.77
C LYS A 104 42.38 -27.12 -9.47
N THR A 105 42.88 -25.96 -9.91
CA THR A 105 44.19 -25.83 -10.53
C THR A 105 45.29 -26.22 -9.56
N SER A 106 45.26 -25.69 -8.33
CA SER A 106 46.24 -26.03 -7.29
C SER A 106 46.23 -27.52 -6.91
N MET A 107 45.07 -28.15 -6.88
CA MET A 107 44.97 -29.61 -6.64
C MET A 107 45.55 -30.42 -7.79
N ASN A 108 45.40 -30.00 -9.03
CA ASN A 108 46.04 -30.63 -10.18
C ASN A 108 47.59 -30.52 -10.08
N ASP A 109 48.11 -29.34 -9.76
CA ASP A 109 49.55 -29.12 -9.59
C ASP A 109 50.16 -30.00 -8.48
N VAL A 110 49.44 -30.14 -7.35
CA VAL A 110 49.86 -31.05 -6.28
C VAL A 110 49.84 -32.50 -6.75
N SER A 111 48.82 -32.92 -7.48
CA SER A 111 48.72 -34.27 -8.04
C SER A 111 49.87 -34.58 -8.99
N ASP A 112 50.23 -33.64 -9.86
CA ASP A 112 51.32 -33.77 -10.81
C ASP A 112 52.70 -33.81 -10.11
N ALA A 113 52.90 -32.99 -9.07
CA ALA A 113 54.09 -33.04 -8.24
C ALA A 113 54.26 -34.37 -7.50
N MET A 114 53.18 -34.92 -6.96
CA MET A 114 53.18 -36.23 -6.34
C MET A 114 53.49 -37.35 -7.32
N ALA A 115 52.93 -37.31 -8.54
CA ALA A 115 53.22 -38.27 -9.60
C ALA A 115 54.69 -38.23 -10.03
N GLY A 116 55.25 -37.01 -10.17
CA GLY A 116 56.68 -36.82 -10.46
C GLY A 116 57.59 -37.35 -9.39
N SER A 117 57.27 -37.12 -8.11
CA SER A 117 58.01 -37.65 -6.97
C SER A 117 58.01 -39.19 -6.93
N CYS A 118 56.88 -39.81 -7.24
CA CYS A 118 56.74 -41.26 -7.31
C CYS A 118 57.60 -41.88 -8.43
N GLN A 119 57.73 -41.20 -9.57
CA GLN A 119 58.61 -41.63 -10.66
C GLN A 119 60.10 -41.50 -10.30
N PHE A 120 60.49 -40.47 -9.59
CA PHE A 120 61.85 -40.29 -9.09
C PHE A 120 62.27 -41.40 -8.16
N TYR A 121 61.48 -41.76 -7.14
CA TYR A 121 61.76 -42.87 -6.21
C TYR A 121 61.79 -44.23 -6.91
N ARG A 122 60.98 -44.44 -7.96
CA ARG A 122 61.01 -45.69 -8.71
C ARG A 122 62.31 -45.84 -9.53
N ARG A 123 62.90 -44.79 -10.01
CA ARG A 123 64.17 -44.81 -10.77
C ARG A 123 65.38 -45.15 -9.86
N ASP A 124 65.36 -44.59 -8.66
CA ASP A 124 66.47 -44.84 -7.69
C ASP A 124 66.42 -46.27 -7.13
N CYS A 125 65.25 -46.91 -7.05
CA CYS A 125 65.14 -48.30 -6.58
C CYS A 125 65.46 -49.35 -7.65
N THR A 126 65.54 -49.01 -8.92
CA THR A 126 65.85 -49.99 -10.01
C THR A 126 67.25 -49.81 -10.58
N GLY A 127 68.06 -48.91 -10.04
CA GLY A 127 69.44 -48.60 -10.48
C GLY A 127 70.52 -49.21 -9.60
N ALA A 128 70.27 -50.32 -8.84
CA ALA A 128 71.27 -51.09 -8.08
C ALA A 128 71.29 -52.53 -8.59
#